data_fd8528a039814f15e36ce9da0be9334e
#
_entry.id   fd8528a039814f15e36ce9da0be9334e
#
_cell.length_a   1.000
_cell.length_b   1.000
_cell.length_c   1.000
_cell.angle_alpha   90.00
_cell.angle_beta   90.00
_cell.angle_gamma   90.00
#
_symmetry.space_group_name_H-M   'P 1'
#
loop_
_entity.id
_entity.type
_entity.pdbx_description
1 polymer ?
#
loop_
_entity_poly.entity_id
_entity_poly.type
_entity_poly.pdbx_seq_one_letter_code
_entity_poly.pdbx_strand_id
1 'polypeptide(L)'
;SNKKREEILKKHSMIVADTNISVDLLDTENNMVVGDVNIKDEPERVLPIETINQQVTEKLLGEKLDISLSTKQRGQQLERMVAYQLGYKRLHEGLEGGYPDIRNQMLEVKVQDSPTIDLGRYSPQFEEQINEEFTTRTIRYLIALTDASNGEIDGVVLCPGDELGKHFTYVA
;
A
#
# COMPACT_ATOMS: atom_id res chain seq x y z
N SER A 1 -4.03 -9.73 -14.27
CA SER A 1 -3.55 -10.54 -15.39
C SER A 1 -2.15 -10.08 -15.83
N ASN A 2 -1.48 -10.93 -16.55
CA ASN A 2 -0.17 -10.64 -17.16
C ASN A 2 -0.20 -9.35 -18.00
N LYS A 3 -1.25 -9.19 -18.79
CA LYS A 3 -1.41 -8.03 -19.67
C LYS A 3 -1.48 -6.72 -18.90
N LYS A 4 -2.21 -6.70 -17.79
CA LYS A 4 -2.33 -5.51 -16.95
C LYS A 4 -1.00 -5.19 -16.28
N ARG A 5 -0.31 -6.21 -15.77
CA ARG A 5 1.03 -6.05 -15.20
C ARG A 5 2.02 -5.46 -16.23
N GLU A 6 2.00 -5.98 -17.46
CA GLU A 6 2.86 -5.48 -18.54
C GLU A 6 2.57 -4.01 -18.87
N GLU A 7 1.30 -3.62 -18.89
CA GLU A 7 0.91 -2.22 -19.11
C GLU A 7 1.46 -1.30 -18.02
N ILE A 8 1.38 -1.73 -16.76
CA ILE A 8 1.91 -0.97 -15.63
C ILE A 8 3.44 -0.87 -15.73
N LEU A 9 4.12 -1.97 -16.03
CA LEU A 9 5.57 -1.99 -16.13
C LEU A 9 6.10 -1.07 -17.24
N LYS A 10 5.37 -0.91 -18.34
CA LYS A 10 5.72 0.04 -19.40
C LYS A 10 5.70 1.48 -18.93
N LYS A 11 4.78 1.81 -18.04
CA LYS A 11 4.60 3.17 -17.49
C LYS A 11 5.28 3.36 -16.15
N HIS A 12 5.77 2.28 -15.54
CA HIS A 12 6.37 2.20 -14.21
C HIS A 12 5.40 2.50 -13.07
N SER A 13 4.16 2.90 -13.35
CA SER A 13 3.19 3.17 -12.28
C SER A 13 1.74 3.10 -12.77
N MET A 14 0.85 2.86 -11.82
CA MET A 14 -0.58 3.07 -11.99
C MET A 14 -1.09 3.77 -10.73
N ILE A 15 -1.51 5.01 -10.90
CA ILE A 15 -1.95 5.84 -9.77
C ILE A 15 -3.42 6.17 -9.97
N VAL A 16 -4.26 5.74 -9.05
CA VAL A 16 -5.69 5.99 -9.05
C VAL A 16 -6.02 6.91 -7.88
N ALA A 17 -6.64 8.03 -8.15
CA ALA A 17 -6.99 9.02 -7.13
C ALA A 17 -7.95 8.46 -6.06
N ASP A 18 -7.93 9.07 -4.89
CA ASP A 18 -8.89 8.74 -3.83
C ASP A 18 -10.33 8.90 -4.35
N THR A 19 -11.19 7.96 -3.95
CA THR A 19 -12.61 7.96 -4.28
C THR A 19 -13.43 8.64 -3.20
N ASN A 20 -14.73 8.80 -3.43
CA ASN A 20 -15.63 9.30 -2.39
C ASN A 20 -15.63 8.41 -1.14
N ILE A 21 -15.39 7.12 -1.32
CA ILE A 21 -15.31 6.17 -0.20
C ILE A 21 -14.03 6.40 0.62
N SER A 22 -12.88 6.55 -0.05
CA SER A 22 -11.60 6.77 0.63
C SER A 22 -11.38 8.22 1.04
N VAL A 23 -12.01 9.19 0.36
CA VAL A 23 -11.84 10.61 0.66
C VAL A 23 -12.38 10.98 2.06
N ASP A 24 -13.35 10.24 2.57
CA ASP A 24 -13.84 10.44 3.92
C ASP A 24 -12.74 10.27 4.98
N LEU A 25 -11.69 9.52 4.66
CA LEU A 25 -10.52 9.38 5.51
C LEU A 25 -9.71 10.67 5.64
N LEU A 26 -9.88 11.59 4.70
CA LEU A 26 -9.10 12.83 4.63
C LEU A 26 -9.75 14.01 5.37
N ASP A 27 -11.06 13.91 5.63
CA ASP A 27 -11.89 15.06 5.97
C ASP A 27 -12.12 15.30 7.46
N THR A 28 -11.67 14.42 8.34
CA THR A 28 -11.92 14.61 9.77
C THR A 28 -10.64 14.96 10.51
N GLU A 29 -10.72 15.88 11.43
CA GLU A 29 -9.61 16.21 12.34
C GLU A 29 -9.18 15.00 13.18
N ASN A 30 -10.03 13.98 13.26
CA ASN A 30 -9.83 12.78 14.07
C ASN A 30 -9.56 11.51 13.25
N ASN A 31 -9.48 11.57 11.94
CA ASN A 31 -9.30 10.37 11.11
C ASN A 31 -7.87 9.81 11.13
N MET A 32 -7.01 10.43 11.90
CA MET A 32 -5.63 9.99 12.06
C MET A 32 -5.46 8.73 12.90
N VAL A 33 -6.47 8.40 13.69
CA VAL A 33 -6.33 7.35 14.70
C VAL A 33 -7.22 6.18 14.37
N VAL A 34 -6.62 5.07 14.06
CA VAL A 34 -7.31 3.79 13.90
C VAL A 34 -6.70 2.81 14.89
N GLY A 35 -7.43 2.53 15.96
CA GLY A 35 -6.94 1.64 17.01
C GLY A 35 -5.74 2.23 17.76
N ASP A 36 -4.73 1.40 18.00
CA ASP A 36 -3.56 1.76 18.81
C ASP A 36 -2.47 2.51 18.05
N VAL A 37 -2.82 3.20 16.98
CA VAL A 37 -1.85 3.96 16.20
C VAL A 37 -1.23 5.05 17.05
N ASN A 38 0.09 5.14 17.03
CA ASN A 38 0.79 6.22 17.69
C ASN A 38 0.62 7.51 16.89
N ILE A 39 -0.27 8.38 17.37
CA ILE A 39 -0.59 9.65 16.70
C ILE A 39 0.60 10.62 16.64
N LYS A 40 1.68 10.31 17.33
CA LYS A 40 2.91 11.12 17.28
C LYS A 40 3.81 10.75 16.11
N ASP A 41 3.49 9.68 15.38
CA ASP A 41 4.23 9.35 14.17
C ASP A 41 3.86 10.33 13.06
N GLU A 42 4.85 10.82 12.37
CA GLU A 42 4.64 11.71 11.23
C GLU A 42 4.61 10.89 9.93
N PRO A 43 3.78 11.30 8.97
CA PRO A 43 2.83 12.40 9.03
C PRO A 43 1.62 12.08 9.91
N GLU A 44 1.14 13.06 10.64
CA GLU A 44 0.01 12.90 11.56
C GLU A 44 -1.34 12.81 10.84
N ARG A 45 -1.42 13.27 9.61
CA ARG A 45 -2.64 13.30 8.81
C ARG A 45 -2.62 12.28 7.70
N VAL A 46 -3.79 11.78 7.35
CA VAL A 46 -3.96 10.92 6.18
C VAL A 46 -3.66 11.75 4.93
N LEU A 47 -2.67 11.32 4.17
CA LEU A 47 -2.25 12.02 2.95
C LEU A 47 -3.09 11.56 1.76
N PRO A 48 -3.44 12.46 0.82
CA PRO A 48 -4.03 12.05 -0.45
C PRO A 48 -3.07 11.14 -1.23
N ILE A 49 -3.63 10.26 -2.05
CA ILE A 49 -2.83 9.36 -2.89
C ILE A 49 -1.82 10.14 -3.75
N GLU A 50 -2.21 11.29 -4.28
CA GLU A 50 -1.32 12.12 -5.09
C GLU A 50 -0.08 12.55 -4.31
N THR A 51 -0.25 12.89 -3.05
CA THR A 51 0.87 13.25 -2.17
C THR A 51 1.75 12.05 -1.87
N ILE A 52 1.15 10.90 -1.58
CA ILE A 52 1.89 9.65 -1.37
C ILE A 52 2.71 9.32 -2.63
N ASN A 53 2.08 9.43 -3.80
CA ASN A 53 2.76 9.21 -5.07
C ASN A 53 3.99 10.12 -5.24
N GLN A 54 3.83 11.41 -4.99
CA GLN A 54 4.93 12.38 -5.11
C GLN A 54 6.09 12.09 -4.18
N GLN A 55 5.81 11.62 -2.98
CA GLN A 55 6.85 11.37 -1.98
C GLN A 55 7.52 10.01 -2.13
N VAL A 56 6.81 9.00 -2.66
CA VAL A 56 7.22 7.60 -2.52
C VAL A 56 7.57 6.94 -3.86
N THR A 57 6.78 7.13 -4.90
CA THR A 57 6.88 6.31 -6.12
C THR A 57 8.25 6.37 -6.77
N GLU A 58 8.78 7.55 -7.06
CA GLU A 58 10.10 7.69 -7.69
C GLU A 58 11.23 7.13 -6.82
N LYS A 59 11.07 7.20 -5.50
CA LYS A 59 12.08 6.70 -4.57
C LYS A 59 12.09 5.19 -4.46
N LEU A 60 10.97 4.54 -4.76
CA LEU A 60 10.89 3.07 -4.77
C LEU A 60 11.36 2.48 -6.10
N LEU A 61 11.04 3.11 -7.22
CA LEU A 61 11.38 2.59 -8.55
C LEU A 61 12.88 2.42 -8.70
N GLY A 62 13.29 1.21 -9.08
CA GLY A 62 14.69 0.84 -9.23
C GLY A 62 15.36 0.33 -7.96
N GLU A 63 14.75 0.50 -6.80
CA GLU A 63 15.25 -0.08 -5.57
C GLU A 63 15.07 -1.60 -5.57
N LYS A 64 15.96 -2.31 -4.90
CA LYS A 64 15.91 -3.77 -4.82
C LYS A 64 15.57 -4.24 -3.43
N LEU A 65 14.53 -5.08 -3.34
CA LEU A 65 14.26 -5.83 -2.14
C LEU A 65 15.21 -7.03 -2.06
N ASP A 66 15.57 -7.42 -0.85
CA ASP A 66 16.49 -8.54 -0.62
C ASP A 66 15.77 -9.86 -0.88
N ILE A 67 16.10 -10.53 -1.97
CA ILE A 67 15.48 -11.81 -2.36
C ILE A 67 15.91 -12.99 -1.46
N SER A 68 16.94 -12.82 -0.64
CA SER A 68 17.33 -13.83 0.34
C SER A 68 16.38 -13.87 1.55
N LEU A 69 15.61 -12.80 1.74
CA LEU A 69 14.63 -12.73 2.83
C LEU A 69 13.37 -13.53 2.49
N SER A 70 12.65 -13.95 3.52
CA SER A 70 11.32 -14.55 3.35
C SER A 70 10.34 -13.53 2.75
N THR A 71 9.23 -14.02 2.21
CA THR A 71 8.17 -13.15 1.67
C THR A 71 7.69 -12.14 2.71
N LYS A 72 7.50 -12.59 3.95
CA LYS A 72 7.09 -11.71 5.06
C LYS A 72 8.13 -10.63 5.32
N GLN A 73 9.40 -10.99 5.37
CA GLN A 73 10.49 -10.04 5.64
C GLN A 73 10.66 -9.03 4.50
N ARG A 74 10.49 -9.46 3.25
CA ARG A 74 10.50 -8.53 2.10
C ARG A 74 9.35 -7.53 2.18
N GLY A 75 8.17 -7.99 2.59
CA GLY A 75 7.04 -7.10 2.85
C GLY A 75 7.36 -6.06 3.91
N GLN A 76 7.97 -6.48 5.01
CA GLN A 76 8.40 -5.57 6.08
C GLN A 76 9.48 -4.59 5.61
N GLN A 77 10.40 -5.04 4.77
CA GLN A 77 11.41 -4.17 4.16
C GLN A 77 10.74 -3.05 3.34
N LEU A 78 9.77 -3.42 2.51
CA LEU A 78 9.03 -2.44 1.71
C LEU A 78 8.24 -1.47 2.59
N GLU A 79 7.57 -1.97 3.62
CA GLU A 79 6.85 -1.11 4.57
C GLU A 79 7.76 -0.04 5.18
N ARG A 80 8.96 -0.43 5.60
CA ARG A 80 9.94 0.52 6.16
C ARG A 80 10.39 1.55 5.12
N MET A 81 10.62 1.12 3.88
CA MET A 81 11.01 2.03 2.79
C MET A 81 9.91 3.06 2.53
N VAL A 82 8.65 2.62 2.47
CA VAL A 82 7.50 3.49 2.27
C VAL A 82 7.36 4.47 3.45
N ALA A 83 7.40 3.95 4.67
CA ALA A 83 7.28 4.77 5.88
C ALA A 83 8.37 5.83 5.95
N TYR A 84 9.61 5.44 5.64
CA TYR A 84 10.73 6.39 5.61
C TYR A 84 10.48 7.53 4.62
N GLN A 85 10.03 7.21 3.40
CA GLN A 85 9.76 8.23 2.39
C GLN A 85 8.56 9.12 2.74
N LEU A 86 7.63 8.60 3.54
CA LEU A 86 6.51 9.39 4.06
C LEU A 86 6.87 10.29 5.24
N GLY A 87 8.08 10.15 5.78
CA GLY A 87 8.56 11.00 6.87
C GLY A 87 8.44 10.39 8.27
N TYR A 88 8.16 9.10 8.37
CA TYR A 88 8.11 8.42 9.66
C TYR A 88 9.49 8.38 10.31
N LYS A 89 9.57 8.78 11.57
CA LYS A 89 10.79 8.76 12.34
C LYS A 89 11.03 7.43 13.05
N ARG A 90 9.96 6.70 13.36
CA ARG A 90 9.98 5.41 14.05
C ARG A 90 9.62 4.30 13.10
N LEU A 91 10.62 3.65 12.51
CA LEU A 91 10.42 2.64 11.49
C LEU A 91 10.23 1.23 12.05
N HIS A 92 10.49 1.02 13.33
CA HIS A 92 10.43 -0.31 13.96
C HIS A 92 9.31 -0.44 14.97
N GLU A 93 8.90 0.66 15.62
CA GLU A 93 7.83 0.68 16.59
C GLU A 93 6.53 1.12 15.94
N GLY A 94 5.49 0.34 16.10
CA GLY A 94 4.14 0.68 15.64
C GLY A 94 3.76 0.21 14.25
N LEU A 95 4.73 -0.24 13.43
CA LEU A 95 4.44 -0.82 12.11
C LEU A 95 4.28 -2.34 12.17
N GLU A 96 4.88 -3.02 13.14
CA GLU A 96 4.83 -4.46 13.24
C GLU A 96 3.46 -4.97 13.68
N GLY A 97 2.95 -5.97 12.97
CA GLY A 97 1.74 -6.68 13.32
C GLY A 97 0.43 -5.92 13.10
N GLY A 98 0.45 -4.78 12.42
CA GLY A 98 -0.74 -3.99 12.16
C GLY A 98 -1.39 -4.25 10.80
N TYR A 99 -2.67 -3.97 10.71
CA TYR A 99 -3.41 -3.91 9.47
C TYR A 99 -4.34 -2.68 9.49
N PRO A 100 -4.34 -1.82 8.46
CA PRO A 100 -3.37 -1.84 7.36
C PRO A 100 -1.93 -1.57 7.85
N ASP A 101 -0.94 -1.88 7.03
CA ASP A 101 0.47 -1.84 7.43
C ASP A 101 0.91 -0.47 7.95
N ILE A 102 0.54 0.58 7.24
CA ILE A 102 0.79 1.97 7.66
C ILE A 102 -0.56 2.55 8.11
N ARG A 103 -0.88 2.34 9.39
CA ARG A 103 -2.22 2.51 9.93
C ARG A 103 -2.75 3.93 9.83
N ASN A 104 -1.96 4.93 10.24
CA ASN A 104 -2.42 6.31 10.22
C ASN A 104 -2.55 6.88 8.80
N GLN A 105 -2.06 6.18 7.79
CA GLN A 105 -2.26 6.50 6.39
C GLN A 105 -3.35 5.66 5.73
N MET A 106 -3.95 4.72 6.47
CA MET A 106 -4.91 3.77 5.89
C MET A 106 -4.35 3.11 4.63
N LEU A 107 -3.09 2.70 4.70
CA LEU A 107 -2.33 2.21 3.56
C LEU A 107 -1.82 0.81 3.81
N GLU A 108 -2.29 -0.15 3.03
CA GLU A 108 -1.76 -1.50 3.00
C GLU A 108 -0.66 -1.57 1.95
N VAL A 109 0.44 -2.21 2.28
CA VAL A 109 1.63 -2.30 1.43
C VAL A 109 1.86 -3.75 1.03
N LYS A 110 2.00 -4.00 -0.27
CA LYS A 110 2.18 -5.36 -0.81
C LYS A 110 3.34 -5.42 -1.80
N VAL A 111 4.08 -6.53 -1.73
CA VAL A 111 5.07 -6.91 -2.74
C VAL A 111 4.43 -7.95 -3.66
N GLN A 112 4.56 -7.76 -4.97
CA GLN A 112 4.01 -8.68 -5.95
C GLN A 112 5.05 -8.98 -7.04
N ASP A 113 5.53 -10.21 -7.07
CA ASP A 113 6.52 -10.67 -8.04
C ASP A 113 5.95 -11.64 -9.07
N SER A 114 4.67 -11.97 -8.97
CA SER A 114 3.96 -12.83 -9.92
C SER A 114 3.04 -12.01 -10.83
N PRO A 115 2.57 -12.60 -11.94
CA PRO A 115 1.68 -11.89 -12.87
C PRO A 115 0.33 -11.48 -12.28
N THR A 116 -0.10 -12.15 -11.21
CA THR A 116 -1.37 -11.86 -10.55
C THR A 116 -1.13 -11.17 -9.21
N ILE A 117 -2.01 -10.24 -8.88
CA ILE A 117 -1.98 -9.57 -7.58
C ILE A 117 -2.89 -10.34 -6.63
N ASP A 118 -2.30 -10.89 -5.58
CA ASP A 118 -3.00 -11.67 -4.56
C ASP A 118 -2.93 -10.95 -3.22
N LEU A 119 -4.07 -10.51 -2.73
CA LEU A 119 -4.20 -9.83 -1.43
C LEU A 119 -4.72 -10.78 -0.34
N GLY A 120 -4.95 -12.05 -0.68
CA GLY A 120 -5.42 -13.06 0.26
C GLY A 120 -6.77 -12.69 0.88
N ARG A 121 -6.96 -13.01 2.17
CA ARG A 121 -8.20 -12.70 2.90
C ARG A 121 -8.47 -11.20 3.01
N TYR A 122 -7.45 -10.37 2.85
CA TYR A 122 -7.58 -8.92 2.90
C TYR A 122 -7.81 -8.30 1.53
N SER A 123 -8.17 -9.11 0.53
CA SER A 123 -8.57 -8.62 -0.77
C SER A 123 -9.87 -7.83 -0.66
N PRO A 124 -9.98 -6.65 -1.31
CA PRO A 124 -11.21 -5.84 -1.26
C PRO A 124 -12.48 -6.54 -1.71
N GLN A 125 -12.35 -7.61 -2.51
CA GLN A 125 -13.51 -8.41 -2.92
C GLN A 125 -14.27 -9.03 -1.74
N PHE A 126 -13.60 -9.27 -0.64
CA PHE A 126 -14.20 -9.86 0.55
C PHE A 126 -14.77 -8.81 1.52
N GLU A 127 -14.46 -7.55 1.29
CA GLU A 127 -14.87 -6.44 2.16
C GLU A 127 -14.64 -6.73 3.65
N GLU A 128 -13.45 -7.22 3.97
CA GLU A 128 -13.09 -7.61 5.33
C GLU A 128 -13.08 -6.39 6.25
N GLN A 129 -13.74 -6.52 7.41
CA GLN A 129 -13.78 -5.46 8.41
C GLN A 129 -12.40 -5.32 9.07
N ILE A 130 -11.86 -4.10 9.07
CA ILE A 130 -10.57 -3.80 9.70
C ILE A 130 -10.78 -3.35 11.13
N ASN A 131 -11.73 -2.44 11.32
CA ASN A 131 -12.18 -1.97 12.64
C ASN A 131 -13.63 -1.54 12.53
N GLU A 132 -14.16 -0.82 13.51
CA GLU A 132 -15.56 -0.37 13.53
C GLU A 132 -15.92 0.56 12.35
N GLU A 133 -14.93 1.27 11.78
CA GLU A 133 -15.15 2.31 10.78
C GLU A 133 -14.67 1.93 9.38
N PHE A 134 -13.69 1.03 9.26
CA PHE A 134 -12.99 0.80 8.00
C PHE A 134 -13.03 -0.65 7.56
N THR A 135 -13.14 -0.85 6.25
CA THR A 135 -13.05 -2.17 5.60
C THR A 135 -11.91 -2.16 4.57
N THR A 136 -11.61 -3.33 4.02
CA THR A 136 -10.62 -3.46 2.94
C THR A 136 -10.97 -2.64 1.70
N ARG A 137 -12.23 -2.25 1.53
CA ARG A 137 -12.66 -1.40 0.41
C ARG A 137 -12.48 0.09 0.68
N THR A 138 -12.41 0.49 1.94
CA THR A 138 -12.29 1.90 2.32
C THR A 138 -10.85 2.35 2.51
N ILE A 139 -9.91 1.43 2.70
CA ILE A 139 -8.48 1.74 2.79
C ILE A 139 -7.86 1.83 1.39
N ARG A 140 -6.57 2.16 1.37
CA ARG A 140 -5.81 2.31 0.12
C ARG A 140 -4.67 1.31 0.08
N TYR A 141 -4.16 1.06 -1.12
CA TYR A 141 -3.12 0.05 -1.36
C TYR A 141 -1.95 0.64 -2.11
N LEU A 142 -0.75 0.30 -1.67
CA LEU A 142 0.48 0.48 -2.42
C LEU A 142 1.02 -0.92 -2.75
N ILE A 143 1.15 -1.21 -4.04
CA ILE A 143 1.64 -2.50 -4.50
C ILE A 143 2.92 -2.27 -5.30
N ALA A 144 4.04 -2.83 -4.83
CA ALA A 144 5.28 -2.81 -5.57
C ALA A 144 5.35 -4.06 -6.46
N LEU A 145 5.46 -3.84 -7.75
CA LEU A 145 5.66 -4.91 -8.73
C LEU A 145 7.16 -5.15 -8.86
N THR A 146 7.60 -6.33 -8.45
CA THR A 146 9.03 -6.66 -8.39
C THR A 146 9.40 -7.75 -9.38
N ASP A 147 10.65 -7.73 -9.80
CA ASP A 147 11.26 -8.82 -10.55
C ASP A 147 11.64 -9.94 -9.57
N ALA A 148 11.07 -11.12 -9.77
CA ALA A 148 11.31 -12.27 -8.89
C ALA A 148 12.79 -12.71 -8.89
N SER A 149 13.54 -12.43 -9.97
CA SER A 149 14.93 -12.86 -10.11
C SER A 149 15.92 -12.02 -9.30
N ASN A 150 15.63 -10.73 -9.09
CA ASN A 150 16.56 -9.81 -8.44
C ASN A 150 15.94 -8.89 -7.39
N GLY A 151 14.62 -8.89 -7.24
CA GLY A 151 13.92 -8.06 -6.26
C GLY A 151 13.75 -6.59 -6.66
N GLU A 152 14.11 -6.20 -7.89
CA GLU A 152 13.99 -4.82 -8.34
C GLU A 152 12.52 -4.40 -8.43
N ILE A 153 12.21 -3.21 -7.91
CA ILE A 153 10.89 -2.62 -8.02
C ILE A 153 10.77 -1.95 -9.39
N ASP A 154 9.99 -2.58 -10.26
CA ASP A 154 9.82 -2.14 -11.64
C ASP A 154 8.51 -1.36 -11.86
N GLY A 155 7.59 -1.43 -10.91
CA GLY A 155 6.33 -0.71 -11.00
C GLY A 155 5.73 -0.48 -9.63
N VAL A 156 4.94 0.59 -9.51
CA VAL A 156 4.23 0.95 -8.27
C VAL A 156 2.76 1.20 -8.61
N VAL A 157 1.87 0.54 -7.87
CA VAL A 157 0.44 0.76 -7.94
C VAL A 157 0.00 1.46 -6.66
N LEU A 158 -0.68 2.60 -6.80
CA LEU A 158 -1.38 3.27 -5.71
C LEU A 158 -2.86 3.36 -6.08
N CYS A 159 -3.72 2.77 -5.26
CA CYS A 159 -5.12 2.63 -5.61
C CYS A 159 -6.00 2.48 -4.37
N PRO A 160 -7.16 3.16 -4.32
CA PRO A 160 -8.15 2.87 -3.28
C PRO A 160 -8.68 1.44 -3.40
N GLY A 161 -9.07 0.84 -2.27
CA GLY A 161 -9.55 -0.53 -2.24
C GLY A 161 -10.79 -0.77 -3.10
N ASP A 162 -11.70 0.20 -3.14
CA ASP A 162 -12.93 0.11 -3.95
C ASP A 162 -12.68 0.20 -5.45
N GLU A 163 -11.50 0.66 -5.87
CA GLU A 163 -11.11 0.77 -7.27
C GLU A 163 -10.29 -0.41 -7.78
N LEU A 164 -9.69 -1.19 -6.87
CA LEU A 164 -8.78 -2.28 -7.28
C LEU A 164 -9.44 -3.30 -8.21
N GLY A 165 -10.68 -3.70 -7.91
CA GLY A 165 -11.42 -4.68 -8.73
C GLY A 165 -11.77 -4.21 -10.13
N LYS A 166 -11.73 -2.90 -10.38
CA LYS A 166 -11.95 -2.33 -11.72
C LYS A 166 -10.72 -2.48 -12.61
N HIS A 167 -9.55 -2.59 -12.00
CA HIS A 167 -8.27 -2.65 -12.71
C HIS A 167 -7.65 -4.04 -12.72
N PHE A 168 -7.94 -4.84 -11.70
CA PHE A 168 -7.38 -6.17 -11.52
C PHE A 168 -8.46 -7.22 -11.31
N THR A 169 -8.20 -8.43 -11.82
CA THR A 169 -9.06 -9.58 -11.54
C THR A 169 -8.65 -10.18 -10.20
N TYR A 170 -9.59 -10.31 -9.29
CA TYR A 170 -9.33 -10.99 -8.04
C TYR A 170 -9.11 -12.48 -8.25
N VAL A 171 -8.19 -13.03 -7.49
CA VAL A 171 -8.00 -14.48 -7.41
C VAL A 171 -8.95 -15.00 -6.32
N ALA A 172 -9.78 -15.93 -6.71
CA ALA A 172 -10.74 -16.53 -5.79
C ALA A 172 -10.07 -17.43 -4.76
#